data_897c4dbc091ede0e746d7c143bda66ec
#
_entry.id   897c4dbc091ede0e746d7c143bda66ec
#
_cell.length_a   1.000
_cell.length_b   1.000
_cell.length_c   1.000
_cell.angle_alpha   90.00
_cell.angle_beta   90.00
_cell.angle_gamma   90.00
#
_symmetry.space_group_name_H-M   'P 1'
#
loop_
_entity.id
_entity.type
_entity.pdbx_description
1 polymer ?
#
loop_
_entity_poly.entity_id
_entity_poly.type
_entity_poly.pdbx_seq_one_letter_code
_entity_poly.pdbx_strand_id
1 'polypeptide(L)'
;EGEGPYLLSKLGDRLLIAGDRHWRDVTIRARVRQFFSWNISPSVNLSYRDACLNGLACRIRDVRSYYFLCLEDFDRVTLYRIEDDEQIVLGQVFVPLDRTRFHLLEARCRGDRLTCLLDGREVFAPVDATYSSGWFGLRSNAKAGFLDAEVTADEEAWQGHLARLGAGERQLASLREQYPQPVFQRQIPRPFEGPGSLQLRRVEAEDAWGFFWTAGDGRRVAAADLEGQLRWTVDLEGPAPEDPAPISLKAADVDGDGHDDLLLIDHNKVKLFSGRTGELVAERPLPLSGPLMGVPGRTAPIGYLYAVRFRPAPAPLDIIILDADAGGGRNVWCYDHQLRPRWHRLLPFAFGHNMHFLDVDGDGRDEAMIGHCLLNGDGDLLWSLEEMHYAPHGAMGIHADSVVLGDLEGNGALRLASVSGDDGVLFADAATGEILRRDRIGHAQGITAARYVRDEPGIQVLAGTRHRAYGIFVLYNGKGDRLHRWQPDFVNQNGRPVNWTADGEELLLLSSPDSGTGLFDWRGRLVVPFGEELRRATVIPHPLAAGDPRDQLLAVTPERIALYTQDRPIPAGQEQLFSPVRHYWRGNTIGVISHPRWVARPA
;
A
#
# COMPACT_ATOMS: atom_id res chain seq x y z
N GLU A 1 -18.84 -38.61 -8.99
CA GLU A 1 -19.31 -39.46 -7.89
C GLU A 1 -18.12 -40.21 -7.31
N GLY A 2 -17.75 -40.01 -6.02
CA GLY A 2 -16.80 -40.85 -5.31
C GLY A 2 -15.45 -40.26 -4.92
N GLU A 3 -15.09 -39.07 -5.37
CA GLU A 3 -13.87 -38.38 -4.91
C GLU A 3 -14.20 -37.58 -3.65
N GLY A 4 -13.41 -37.79 -2.58
CA GLY A 4 -13.58 -37.09 -1.30
C GLY A 4 -13.50 -35.57 -1.43
N PRO A 5 -13.63 -34.81 -0.33
CA PRO A 5 -13.56 -33.36 -0.35
C PRO A 5 -12.19 -32.91 -0.87
N TYR A 6 -12.15 -31.98 -1.81
CA TYR A 6 -10.93 -31.41 -2.38
C TYR A 6 -10.89 -29.89 -2.21
N LEU A 7 -9.68 -29.35 -2.15
CA LEU A 7 -9.47 -27.91 -2.16
C LEU A 7 -9.80 -27.36 -3.56
N LEU A 8 -10.78 -26.46 -3.63
CA LEU A 8 -11.19 -25.79 -4.86
C LEU A 8 -10.56 -24.40 -4.94
N SER A 9 -9.63 -24.17 -5.87
CA SER A 9 -9.17 -22.82 -6.20
C SER A 9 -10.23 -22.12 -7.05
N LYS A 10 -10.56 -20.87 -6.66
CA LYS A 10 -11.38 -19.96 -7.47
C LYS A 10 -10.51 -19.31 -8.55
N LEU A 11 -11.13 -18.56 -9.47
CA LEU A 11 -10.42 -17.76 -10.46
C LEU A 11 -9.44 -16.75 -9.82
N GLY A 12 -8.29 -16.56 -10.46
CA GLY A 12 -7.20 -15.66 -10.05
C GLY A 12 -6.00 -16.40 -9.45
N ASP A 13 -4.84 -15.76 -9.48
CA ASP A 13 -3.61 -16.30 -8.91
C ASP A 13 -3.76 -16.57 -7.41
N ARG A 14 -3.46 -17.80 -7.03
CA ARG A 14 -3.49 -18.28 -5.65
C ARG A 14 -2.23 -19.10 -5.39
N LEU A 15 -1.59 -18.84 -4.27
CA LEU A 15 -0.45 -19.61 -3.80
C LEU A 15 -0.70 -19.99 -2.33
N LEU A 16 -0.81 -21.29 -2.07
CA LEU A 16 -0.84 -21.85 -0.73
C LEU A 16 0.57 -22.31 -0.39
N ILE A 17 1.11 -21.82 0.72
CA ILE A 17 2.48 -22.08 1.15
C ILE A 17 2.47 -22.93 2.42
N ALA A 18 3.40 -23.88 2.49
CA ALA A 18 3.61 -24.73 3.65
C ALA A 18 5.11 -25.06 3.83
N GLY A 19 5.47 -25.49 5.03
CA GLY A 19 6.83 -25.95 5.36
C GLY A 19 7.75 -24.83 5.84
N ASP A 20 9.03 -24.91 5.48
CA ASP A 20 10.08 -24.02 5.97
C ASP A 20 10.93 -23.51 4.81
N ARG A 21 11.26 -22.22 4.83
CA ARG A 21 12.13 -21.57 3.81
C ARG A 21 13.55 -22.16 3.75
N HIS A 22 13.96 -22.96 4.72
CA HIS A 22 15.26 -23.63 4.76
C HIS A 22 15.24 -25.04 4.23
N TRP A 23 14.06 -25.59 3.87
CA TRP A 23 13.98 -26.91 3.29
C TRP A 23 14.62 -26.95 1.91
N ARG A 24 15.44 -27.99 1.68
CA ARG A 24 16.23 -28.17 0.45
C ARG A 24 15.77 -29.39 -0.34
N ASP A 25 15.89 -30.57 0.27
CA ASP A 25 15.70 -31.86 -0.37
C ASP A 25 14.34 -32.46 0.05
N VAL A 26 13.30 -31.95 -0.57
CA VAL A 26 11.91 -32.24 -0.24
C VAL A 26 11.18 -32.75 -1.47
N THR A 27 10.19 -33.60 -1.24
CA THR A 27 9.24 -34.03 -2.27
C THR A 27 7.88 -33.38 -2.00
N ILE A 28 7.28 -32.78 -3.00
CA ILE A 28 5.87 -32.35 -2.97
C ILE A 28 5.08 -33.11 -4.03
N ARG A 29 3.89 -33.55 -3.66
CA ARG A 29 2.94 -34.18 -4.58
C ARG A 29 1.52 -33.75 -4.30
N ALA A 30 0.69 -33.71 -5.32
CA ALA A 30 -0.76 -33.54 -5.22
C ALA A 30 -1.44 -34.08 -6.47
N ARG A 31 -2.69 -34.48 -6.30
CA ARG A 31 -3.58 -34.73 -7.45
C ARG A 31 -4.22 -33.42 -7.85
N VAL A 32 -4.05 -33.05 -9.12
CA VAL A 32 -4.48 -31.76 -9.67
C VAL A 32 -5.47 -31.99 -10.80
N ARG A 33 -6.57 -31.27 -10.83
CA ARG A 33 -7.54 -31.25 -11.93
C ARG A 33 -7.83 -29.83 -12.36
N GLN A 34 -7.64 -29.56 -13.65
CA GLN A 34 -8.04 -28.31 -14.28
C GLN A 34 -9.50 -28.36 -14.74
N PHE A 35 -10.25 -27.28 -14.55
CA PHE A 35 -11.64 -27.20 -14.99
C PHE A 35 -11.82 -26.35 -16.25
N PHE A 36 -10.88 -25.46 -16.57
CA PHE A 36 -10.94 -24.57 -17.74
C PHE A 36 -9.60 -24.52 -18.46
N SER A 37 -9.64 -24.19 -19.74
CA SER A 37 -8.46 -24.05 -20.62
C SER A 37 -7.99 -22.60 -20.79
N TRP A 38 -8.66 -21.65 -20.18
CA TRP A 38 -8.30 -20.24 -20.30
C TRP A 38 -8.69 -19.49 -19.03
N ASN A 39 -7.87 -18.55 -18.69
CA ASN A 39 -8.08 -17.67 -17.57
C ASN A 39 -8.77 -16.39 -18.08
N ILE A 40 -10.02 -16.17 -17.68
CA ILE A 40 -10.65 -14.87 -17.77
C ILE A 40 -10.40 -14.21 -16.42
N SER A 41 -9.24 -13.55 -16.28
CA SER A 41 -9.04 -12.68 -15.13
C SER A 41 -9.92 -11.44 -15.31
N PRO A 42 -10.89 -11.17 -14.44
CA PRO A 42 -11.63 -9.91 -14.48
C PRO A 42 -10.78 -8.71 -14.04
N SER A 43 -9.58 -8.93 -13.53
CA SER A 43 -8.68 -7.87 -13.12
C SER A 43 -7.81 -7.42 -14.30
N VAL A 44 -8.23 -6.37 -14.93
CA VAL A 44 -7.51 -5.25 -15.51
C VAL A 44 -6.48 -5.51 -16.62
N ASN A 45 -5.93 -6.70 -16.83
CA ASN A 45 -5.03 -6.98 -17.96
C ASN A 45 -5.66 -7.95 -18.95
N LEU A 46 -6.51 -7.46 -19.81
CA LEU A 46 -7.09 -8.19 -20.95
C LEU A 46 -6.07 -8.56 -22.06
N SER A 47 -4.81 -8.17 -21.89
CA SER A 47 -3.77 -8.36 -22.90
C SER A 47 -3.01 -9.69 -22.81
N TYR A 48 -3.12 -10.39 -21.68
CA TYR A 48 -2.50 -11.72 -21.53
C TYR A 48 -3.58 -12.81 -21.56
N ARG A 49 -3.61 -13.58 -22.63
CA ARG A 49 -4.14 -14.95 -22.60
C ARG A 49 -3.15 -15.77 -21.79
N ASP A 50 -3.19 -15.64 -20.49
CA ASP A 50 -2.39 -16.50 -19.63
C ASP A 50 -2.91 -17.93 -19.81
N ALA A 51 -2.01 -18.82 -20.15
CA ALA A 51 -2.27 -20.25 -20.08
C ALA A 51 -2.81 -20.61 -18.68
N CYS A 52 -3.71 -21.59 -18.60
CA CYS A 52 -4.14 -22.13 -17.33
C CYS A 52 -3.02 -22.93 -16.70
N LEU A 53 -2.45 -22.42 -15.63
CA LEU A 53 -1.31 -22.98 -14.92
C LEU A 53 -1.75 -23.41 -13.51
N ASN A 54 -1.79 -24.72 -13.26
CA ASN A 54 -2.22 -25.26 -11.97
C ASN A 54 -1.30 -26.40 -11.54
N GLY A 55 -0.71 -26.30 -10.35
CA GLY A 55 0.23 -27.32 -9.93
C GLY A 55 0.97 -27.03 -8.62
N LEU A 56 2.22 -27.47 -8.57
CA LEU A 56 3.08 -27.54 -7.41
C LEU A 56 4.16 -26.46 -7.46
N ALA A 57 4.27 -25.66 -6.41
CA ALA A 57 5.35 -24.70 -6.25
C ALA A 57 6.42 -25.26 -5.30
N CYS A 58 7.69 -25.11 -5.65
CA CYS A 58 8.82 -25.67 -4.93
C CYS A 58 9.86 -24.58 -4.66
N ARG A 59 10.55 -24.68 -3.51
CA ARG A 59 11.62 -23.77 -3.11
C ARG A 59 11.21 -22.30 -3.25
N ILE A 60 10.03 -22.00 -2.73
CA ILE A 60 9.43 -20.66 -2.77
C ILE A 60 10.28 -19.74 -1.90
N ARG A 61 10.85 -18.69 -2.50
CA ARG A 61 11.57 -17.60 -1.82
C ARG A 61 10.59 -16.52 -1.37
N ASP A 62 9.66 -16.22 -2.24
CA ASP A 62 8.50 -15.35 -2.06
C ASP A 62 7.49 -15.61 -3.19
N VAL A 63 6.37 -14.86 -3.22
CA VAL A 63 5.27 -15.07 -4.20
C VAL A 63 5.67 -14.83 -5.65
N ARG A 64 6.87 -14.32 -5.92
CA ARG A 64 7.36 -13.96 -7.24
C ARG A 64 8.59 -14.76 -7.67
N SER A 65 9.13 -15.64 -6.79
CA SER A 65 10.41 -16.31 -7.02
C SER A 65 10.36 -17.74 -6.48
N TYR A 66 10.18 -18.73 -7.39
CA TYR A 66 10.02 -20.16 -7.05
C TYR A 66 10.10 -21.04 -8.31
N TYR A 67 10.20 -22.36 -8.13
CA TYR A 67 9.94 -23.31 -9.21
C TYR A 67 8.47 -23.72 -9.23
N PHE A 68 7.92 -23.89 -10.44
CA PHE A 68 6.51 -24.20 -10.62
C PHE A 68 6.30 -25.33 -11.63
N LEU A 69 5.98 -26.52 -11.13
CA LEU A 69 5.56 -27.67 -11.94
C LEU A 69 4.04 -27.62 -12.11
N CYS A 70 3.55 -27.49 -13.34
CA CYS A 70 2.13 -27.32 -13.59
C CYS A 70 1.60 -28.14 -14.75
N LEU A 71 0.30 -28.42 -14.67
CA LEU A 71 -0.53 -28.73 -15.82
C LEU A 71 -0.82 -27.43 -16.55
N GLU A 72 -0.59 -27.39 -17.85
CA GLU A 72 -0.76 -26.22 -18.69
C GLU A 72 -1.70 -26.55 -19.85
N ASP A 73 -2.79 -25.78 -19.98
CA ASP A 73 -3.76 -25.81 -21.10
C ASP A 73 -4.29 -27.19 -21.54
N PHE A 74 -4.32 -28.20 -20.66
CA PHE A 74 -4.75 -29.58 -20.92
C PHE A 74 -3.89 -30.40 -21.93
N ASP A 75 -2.79 -29.88 -22.42
CA ASP A 75 -1.99 -30.53 -23.43
C ASP A 75 -0.51 -30.67 -23.06
N ARG A 76 -0.10 -30.15 -21.89
CA ARG A 76 1.31 -30.19 -21.50
C ARG A 76 1.53 -30.14 -19.99
N VAL A 77 2.71 -30.61 -19.61
CA VAL A 77 3.28 -30.43 -18.29
C VAL A 77 4.53 -29.60 -18.43
N THR A 78 4.62 -28.51 -17.65
CA THR A 78 5.74 -27.58 -17.73
C THR A 78 6.33 -27.34 -16.35
N LEU A 79 7.65 -27.25 -16.25
CA LEU A 79 8.37 -26.72 -15.11
C LEU A 79 8.90 -25.34 -15.46
N TYR A 80 8.45 -24.35 -14.74
CA TYR A 80 8.96 -22.99 -14.80
C TYR A 80 9.90 -22.70 -13.64
N ARG A 81 10.93 -21.89 -13.87
CA ARG A 81 11.52 -21.03 -12.87
C ARG A 81 10.80 -19.68 -12.96
N ILE A 82 10.16 -19.27 -11.89
CA ILE A 82 9.59 -17.93 -11.76
C ILE A 82 10.64 -17.07 -11.07
N GLU A 83 11.06 -15.99 -11.72
CA GLU A 83 12.08 -15.08 -11.21
C GLU A 83 11.58 -13.64 -11.35
N ASP A 84 11.20 -13.02 -10.24
CA ASP A 84 10.56 -11.70 -10.21
C ASP A 84 9.37 -11.59 -11.20
N ASP A 85 8.51 -12.64 -11.24
CA ASP A 85 7.36 -12.88 -12.13
C ASP A 85 7.71 -13.28 -13.59
N GLU A 86 8.96 -13.22 -13.99
CA GLU A 86 9.38 -13.74 -15.28
C GLU A 86 9.28 -15.27 -15.30
N GLN A 87 8.71 -15.82 -16.37
CA GLN A 87 8.52 -17.26 -16.55
C GLN A 87 9.61 -17.83 -17.44
N ILE A 88 10.52 -18.61 -16.87
CA ILE A 88 11.62 -19.26 -17.58
C ILE A 88 11.34 -20.76 -17.63
N VAL A 89 11.15 -21.31 -18.83
CA VAL A 89 10.89 -22.74 -19.01
C VAL A 89 12.16 -23.55 -18.77
N LEU A 90 12.13 -24.44 -17.78
CA LEU A 90 13.21 -25.40 -17.49
C LEU A 90 12.98 -26.78 -18.11
N GLY A 91 11.72 -27.15 -18.31
CA GLY A 91 11.33 -28.40 -18.95
C GLY A 91 9.86 -28.36 -19.34
N GLN A 92 9.54 -28.94 -20.47
CA GLN A 92 8.18 -29.04 -20.97
C GLN A 92 7.99 -30.34 -21.76
N VAL A 93 6.84 -30.97 -21.59
CA VAL A 93 6.44 -32.15 -22.40
C VAL A 93 4.97 -31.98 -22.80
N PHE A 94 4.70 -32.26 -24.08
CA PHE A 94 3.33 -32.31 -24.58
C PHE A 94 2.73 -33.67 -24.28
N VAL A 95 1.62 -33.68 -23.57
CA VAL A 95 0.87 -34.87 -23.18
C VAL A 95 -0.60 -34.54 -23.04
N PRO A 96 -1.52 -35.27 -23.73
CA PRO A 96 -2.95 -35.05 -23.55
C PRO A 96 -3.35 -35.31 -22.10
N LEU A 97 -3.98 -34.31 -21.46
CA LEU A 97 -4.46 -34.40 -20.11
C LEU A 97 -5.97 -34.66 -20.10
N ASP A 98 -6.39 -35.68 -19.36
CA ASP A 98 -7.80 -36.00 -19.22
C ASP A 98 -8.48 -35.00 -18.24
N ARG A 99 -9.41 -34.20 -18.76
CA ARG A 99 -10.13 -33.15 -18.00
C ARG A 99 -11.09 -33.69 -16.97
N THR A 100 -11.42 -34.99 -17.08
CA THR A 100 -12.44 -35.61 -16.20
C THR A 100 -11.87 -36.19 -14.92
N ARG A 101 -10.55 -36.35 -14.82
CA ARG A 101 -9.88 -36.94 -13.67
C ARG A 101 -8.81 -36.04 -13.06
N PHE A 102 -8.41 -36.37 -11.86
CA PHE A 102 -7.23 -35.79 -11.23
C PHE A 102 -5.96 -36.48 -11.72
N HIS A 103 -4.94 -35.69 -12.05
CA HIS A 103 -3.61 -36.14 -12.39
C HIS A 103 -2.66 -36.00 -11.21
N LEU A 104 -1.86 -37.00 -10.91
CA LEU A 104 -0.85 -36.92 -9.87
C LEU A 104 0.37 -36.18 -10.38
N LEU A 105 0.62 -34.98 -9.88
CA LEU A 105 1.89 -34.28 -10.05
C LEU A 105 2.79 -34.55 -8.86
N GLU A 106 4.09 -34.75 -9.12
CA GLU A 106 5.11 -34.88 -8.09
C GLU A 106 6.39 -34.18 -8.51
N ALA A 107 6.96 -33.38 -7.59
CA ALA A 107 8.25 -32.72 -7.77
C ALA A 107 9.20 -33.14 -6.65
N ARG A 108 10.33 -33.72 -7.00
CA ARG A 108 11.40 -34.13 -6.08
C ARG A 108 12.58 -33.20 -6.25
N CYS A 109 12.89 -32.45 -5.20
CA CYS A 109 14.07 -31.59 -5.14
C CYS A 109 15.20 -32.36 -4.44
N ARG A 110 16.35 -32.52 -5.11
CA ARG A 110 17.56 -33.16 -4.55
C ARG A 110 18.78 -32.44 -5.09
N GLY A 111 19.51 -31.72 -4.21
CA GLY A 111 20.56 -30.81 -4.68
C GLY A 111 20.00 -29.84 -5.73
N ASP A 112 20.66 -29.72 -6.86
CA ASP A 112 20.24 -28.87 -7.98
C ASP A 112 19.27 -29.56 -8.94
N ARG A 113 18.97 -30.86 -8.74
CA ARG A 113 18.12 -31.65 -9.63
C ARG A 113 16.65 -31.54 -9.20
N LEU A 114 15.80 -31.23 -10.16
CA LEU A 114 14.35 -31.12 -10.01
C LEU A 114 13.67 -32.23 -10.82
N THR A 115 13.39 -33.37 -10.19
CA THR A 115 12.72 -34.50 -10.86
C THR A 115 11.22 -34.30 -10.84
N CYS A 116 10.61 -34.26 -12.02
CA CYS A 116 9.19 -34.00 -12.23
C CYS A 116 8.47 -35.25 -12.75
N LEU A 117 7.36 -35.62 -12.09
CA LEU A 117 6.59 -36.80 -12.46
C LEU A 117 5.12 -36.44 -12.73
N LEU A 118 4.54 -37.12 -13.71
CA LEU A 118 3.10 -37.11 -13.98
C LEU A 118 2.58 -38.56 -13.88
N ASP A 119 1.55 -38.78 -13.07
CA ASP A 119 0.92 -40.09 -12.82
C ASP A 119 1.95 -41.20 -12.54
N GLY A 120 2.98 -40.85 -11.73
CA GLY A 120 4.04 -41.77 -11.32
C GLY A 120 5.17 -41.99 -12.33
N ARG A 121 5.12 -41.38 -13.52
CA ARG A 121 6.17 -41.49 -14.55
C ARG A 121 6.99 -40.21 -14.59
N GLU A 122 8.32 -40.33 -14.59
CA GLU A 122 9.21 -39.19 -14.78
C GLU A 122 9.00 -38.60 -16.18
N VAL A 123 8.76 -37.29 -16.25
CA VAL A 123 8.59 -36.57 -17.52
C VAL A 123 9.82 -35.76 -17.89
N PHE A 124 10.53 -35.20 -16.92
CA PHE A 124 11.82 -34.52 -17.06
C PHE A 124 12.48 -34.30 -15.70
N ALA A 125 13.79 -34.05 -15.72
CA ALA A 125 14.56 -33.82 -14.51
C ALA A 125 15.70 -32.80 -14.76
N PRO A 126 15.36 -31.50 -14.96
CA PRO A 126 16.38 -30.49 -15.20
C PRO A 126 17.23 -30.23 -13.94
N VAL A 127 18.39 -29.61 -14.18
CA VAL A 127 19.32 -29.15 -13.15
C VAL A 127 19.29 -27.63 -13.14
N ASP A 128 18.94 -27.03 -12.01
CA ASP A 128 18.93 -25.59 -11.80
C ASP A 128 19.24 -25.26 -10.34
N ALA A 129 20.28 -24.46 -10.10
CA ALA A 129 20.79 -24.10 -8.78
C ALA A 129 20.28 -22.73 -8.27
N THR A 130 19.40 -22.06 -9.02
CA THR A 130 18.97 -20.69 -8.70
C THR A 130 18.32 -20.60 -7.32
N TYR A 131 17.44 -21.55 -7.00
CA TYR A 131 16.82 -21.64 -5.67
C TYR A 131 17.22 -22.95 -5.01
N SER A 132 18.09 -22.87 -4.00
CA SER A 132 18.59 -24.05 -3.28
C SER A 132 17.69 -24.49 -2.13
N SER A 133 16.81 -23.63 -1.63
CA SER A 133 15.88 -23.91 -0.53
C SER A 133 14.64 -23.02 -0.62
N GLY A 134 13.60 -23.31 0.14
CA GLY A 134 12.39 -22.49 0.19
C GLY A 134 11.19 -23.28 0.69
N TRP A 135 10.07 -22.57 0.84
CA TRP A 135 8.77 -23.19 1.11
C TRP A 135 8.29 -24.01 -0.08
N PHE A 136 7.25 -24.79 0.16
CA PHE A 136 6.57 -25.62 -0.85
C PHE A 136 5.08 -25.28 -0.85
N GLY A 137 4.39 -25.54 -1.95
CA GLY A 137 2.99 -25.16 -2.00
C GLY A 137 2.25 -25.55 -3.26
N LEU A 138 1.00 -25.11 -3.30
CA LEU A 138 0.09 -25.28 -4.43
C LEU A 138 -0.14 -23.92 -5.09
N ARG A 139 -0.02 -23.86 -6.42
CA ARG A 139 -0.34 -22.65 -7.18
C ARG A 139 -1.41 -22.90 -8.23
N SER A 140 -2.26 -21.90 -8.39
CA SER A 140 -3.32 -21.90 -9.39
C SER A 140 -3.57 -20.49 -9.90
N ASN A 141 -3.61 -20.27 -11.20
CA ASN A 141 -4.09 -19.03 -11.81
C ASN A 141 -5.49 -19.16 -12.42
N ALA A 142 -6.03 -20.39 -12.46
CA ALA A 142 -7.36 -20.69 -12.96
C ALA A 142 -8.09 -21.64 -12.02
N LYS A 143 -9.39 -21.86 -12.25
CA LYS A 143 -10.17 -22.79 -11.43
C LYS A 143 -9.60 -24.21 -11.50
N ALA A 144 -9.14 -24.73 -10.37
CA ALA A 144 -8.56 -26.08 -10.25
C ALA A 144 -8.98 -26.74 -8.95
N GLY A 145 -8.99 -28.07 -8.94
CA GLY A 145 -9.12 -28.90 -7.75
C GLY A 145 -7.77 -29.49 -7.35
N PHE A 146 -7.50 -29.54 -6.04
CA PHE A 146 -6.33 -30.18 -5.46
C PHE A 146 -6.77 -31.23 -4.43
N LEU A 147 -6.20 -32.41 -4.50
CA LEU A 147 -6.50 -33.55 -3.65
C LEU A 147 -5.20 -34.21 -3.21
N ASP A 148 -5.18 -34.75 -1.99
CA ASP A 148 -4.04 -35.52 -1.45
C ASP A 148 -2.70 -34.74 -1.53
N ALA A 149 -2.72 -33.44 -1.21
CA ALA A 149 -1.51 -32.64 -1.19
C ALA A 149 -0.61 -33.05 -0.01
N GLU A 150 0.63 -33.41 -0.33
CA GLU A 150 1.59 -33.91 0.64
C GLU A 150 2.98 -33.30 0.38
N VAL A 151 3.66 -32.92 1.45
CA VAL A 151 5.07 -32.53 1.42
C VAL A 151 5.84 -33.47 2.33
N THR A 152 6.83 -34.15 1.77
CA THR A 152 7.68 -35.11 2.48
C THR A 152 9.09 -34.57 2.60
N ALA A 153 9.54 -34.37 3.83
CA ALA A 153 10.91 -34.05 4.18
C ALA A 153 11.52 -35.21 5.00
N ASP A 154 12.83 -35.29 5.08
CA ASP A 154 13.47 -36.24 5.99
C ASP A 154 13.35 -35.76 7.46
N GLU A 155 13.64 -36.68 8.39
CA GLU A 155 13.54 -36.41 9.83
C GLU A 155 14.47 -35.28 10.27
N GLU A 156 15.65 -35.16 9.70
CA GLU A 156 16.61 -34.09 10.02
C GLU A 156 16.04 -32.72 9.63
N ALA A 157 15.49 -32.61 8.41
CA ALA A 157 14.85 -31.38 7.93
C ALA A 157 13.64 -31.00 8.79
N TRP A 158 12.84 -31.99 9.24
CA TRP A 158 11.69 -31.77 10.10
C TRP A 158 12.09 -31.31 11.51
N GLN A 159 13.04 -31.98 12.14
CA GLN A 159 13.55 -31.58 13.45
C GLN A 159 14.24 -30.21 13.40
N GLY A 160 14.99 -29.94 12.32
CA GLY A 160 15.56 -28.61 12.06
C GLY A 160 14.49 -27.53 11.92
N HIS A 161 13.35 -27.82 11.28
CA HIS A 161 12.20 -26.91 11.20
C HIS A 161 11.64 -26.59 12.59
N LEU A 162 11.33 -27.60 13.38
CA LEU A 162 10.80 -27.42 14.74
C LEU A 162 11.77 -26.62 15.63
N ALA A 163 13.06 -26.89 15.53
CA ALA A 163 14.08 -26.16 16.27
C ALA A 163 14.15 -24.67 15.87
N ARG A 164 14.05 -24.35 14.57
CA ARG A 164 14.02 -22.98 14.05
C ARG A 164 12.76 -22.24 14.48
N LEU A 165 11.59 -22.87 14.42
CA LEU A 165 10.34 -22.29 14.92
C LEU A 165 10.48 -21.89 16.39
N GLY A 166 10.89 -22.82 17.26
CA GLY A 166 11.06 -22.53 18.68
C GLY A 166 12.15 -21.49 18.97
N ALA A 167 13.24 -21.46 18.19
CA ALA A 167 14.27 -20.43 18.31
C ALA A 167 13.74 -19.07 17.85
N GLY A 168 13.03 -19.02 16.74
CA GLY A 168 12.42 -17.81 16.21
C GLY A 168 11.40 -17.20 17.16
N GLU A 169 10.53 -18.02 17.75
CA GLU A 169 9.56 -17.58 18.76
C GLU A 169 10.24 -16.99 20.00
N ARG A 170 11.28 -17.64 20.54
CA ARG A 170 12.05 -17.11 21.68
C ARG A 170 12.75 -15.79 21.33
N GLN A 171 13.37 -15.71 20.15
CA GLN A 171 14.02 -14.49 19.69
C GLN A 171 13.01 -13.35 19.54
N LEU A 172 11.85 -13.63 18.95
CA LEU A 172 10.79 -12.64 18.78
C LEU A 172 10.19 -12.22 20.12
N ALA A 173 10.01 -13.12 21.07
CA ALA A 173 9.55 -12.81 22.42
C ALA A 173 10.54 -11.86 23.13
N SER A 174 11.84 -12.18 23.12
CA SER A 174 12.87 -11.32 23.70
C SER A 174 12.98 -9.95 23.01
N LEU A 175 12.78 -9.92 21.69
CA LEU A 175 12.75 -8.66 20.95
C LEU A 175 11.53 -7.79 21.34
N ARG A 176 10.35 -8.39 21.49
CA ARG A 176 9.12 -7.70 21.91
C ARG A 176 9.25 -7.04 23.29
N GLU A 177 9.99 -7.64 24.20
CA GLU A 177 10.26 -7.05 25.53
C GLU A 177 10.99 -5.69 25.44
N GLN A 178 11.69 -5.41 24.35
CA GLN A 178 12.43 -4.16 24.15
C GLN A 178 11.49 -3.01 23.73
N TYR A 179 10.32 -3.33 23.18
CA TYR A 179 9.38 -2.33 22.70
C TYR A 179 8.28 -2.04 23.73
N PRO A 180 7.89 -0.76 23.90
CA PRO A 180 6.69 -0.42 24.65
C PRO A 180 5.46 -1.14 24.08
N GLN A 181 4.53 -1.53 24.95
CA GLN A 181 3.26 -2.13 24.53
C GLN A 181 2.14 -1.08 24.57
N PRO A 182 1.13 -1.20 23.69
CA PRO A 182 0.00 -0.28 23.69
C PRO A 182 -0.89 -0.52 24.91
N VAL A 183 -1.15 0.53 25.68
CA VAL A 183 -2.08 0.53 26.81
C VAL A 183 -3.22 1.47 26.54
N PHE A 184 -4.43 1.05 26.86
CA PHE A 184 -5.61 1.88 26.78
C PHE A 184 -5.48 3.06 27.74
N GLN A 185 -5.64 4.27 27.22
CA GLN A 185 -5.60 5.49 28.01
C GLN A 185 -7.01 5.98 28.36
N ARG A 186 -7.83 6.18 27.33
CA ARG A 186 -9.20 6.67 27.50
C ARG A 186 -10.08 6.43 26.29
N GLN A 187 -11.38 6.49 26.49
CA GLN A 187 -12.36 6.58 25.42
C GLN A 187 -12.65 8.07 25.12
N ILE A 188 -12.81 8.37 23.84
CA ILE A 188 -13.21 9.70 23.36
C ILE A 188 -14.70 9.62 22.96
N PRO A 189 -15.57 10.48 23.50
CA PRO A 189 -16.96 10.53 23.10
C PRO A 189 -17.11 10.83 21.60
N ARG A 190 -18.03 10.11 20.95
CA ARG A 190 -18.36 10.37 19.55
C ARG A 190 -19.41 11.46 19.43
N PRO A 191 -19.31 12.37 18.45
CA PRO A 191 -20.32 13.40 18.24
C PRO A 191 -21.72 12.86 17.89
N PHE A 192 -21.77 11.70 17.20
CA PHE A 192 -23.02 11.05 16.80
C PHE A 192 -22.96 9.55 17.08
N GLU A 193 -24.11 8.95 17.32
CA GLU A 193 -24.25 7.50 17.40
C GLU A 193 -24.15 6.85 16.01
N GLY A 194 -23.77 5.56 15.99
CA GLY A 194 -23.64 4.79 14.75
C GLY A 194 -22.26 4.88 14.11
N PRO A 195 -22.10 4.23 12.94
CA PRO A 195 -20.83 4.24 12.22
C PRO A 195 -20.47 5.65 11.75
N GLY A 196 -19.18 5.88 11.56
CA GLY A 196 -18.68 7.16 11.05
C GLY A 196 -17.20 7.08 10.74
N SER A 197 -16.65 8.15 10.22
CA SER A 197 -15.24 8.29 9.93
C SER A 197 -14.62 9.48 10.64
N LEU A 198 -13.36 9.35 11.03
CA LEU A 198 -12.60 10.35 11.74
C LEU A 198 -11.48 10.91 10.89
N GLN A 199 -11.39 12.24 10.85
CA GLN A 199 -10.25 12.97 10.29
C GLN A 199 -9.67 13.87 11.38
N LEU A 200 -8.39 13.66 11.72
CA LEU A 200 -7.69 14.56 12.64
C LEU A 200 -7.57 15.97 12.05
N ARG A 201 -7.62 16.97 12.92
CA ARG A 201 -7.43 18.38 12.58
C ARG A 201 -6.62 19.11 13.65
N ARG A 202 -5.93 20.19 13.27
CA ARG A 202 -5.32 21.12 14.22
C ARG A 202 -6.36 22.12 14.74
N VAL A 203 -6.18 22.53 15.99
CA VAL A 203 -7.03 23.50 16.68
C VAL A 203 -6.14 24.47 17.44
N GLU A 204 -6.06 25.72 17.01
CA GLU A 204 -5.41 26.89 17.64
C GLU A 204 -3.90 26.89 17.79
N ALA A 205 -3.25 25.78 18.10
CA ALA A 205 -1.81 25.74 18.34
C ALA A 205 -1.16 24.58 17.61
N GLU A 206 0.15 24.62 17.43
CA GLU A 206 0.89 23.57 16.72
C GLU A 206 0.67 22.15 17.30
N ASP A 207 0.36 22.06 18.61
CA ASP A 207 0.19 20.79 19.33
C ASP A 207 -1.25 20.54 19.80
N ALA A 208 -2.21 21.40 19.46
CA ALA A 208 -3.61 21.19 19.83
C ALA A 208 -4.35 20.43 18.72
N TRP A 209 -4.88 19.26 19.07
CA TRP A 209 -5.55 18.37 18.13
C TRP A 209 -7.03 18.20 18.47
N GLY A 210 -7.81 18.07 17.43
CA GLY A 210 -9.20 17.66 17.45
C GLY A 210 -9.48 16.77 16.26
N PHE A 211 -10.74 16.58 15.95
CA PHE A 211 -11.14 15.79 14.80
C PHE A 211 -12.45 16.27 14.19
N PHE A 212 -12.60 16.00 12.90
CA PHE A 212 -13.90 15.99 12.24
C PHE A 212 -14.43 14.57 12.29
N TRP A 213 -15.71 14.44 12.61
CA TRP A 213 -16.43 13.18 12.58
C TRP A 213 -17.56 13.26 11.56
N THR A 214 -17.49 12.42 10.54
CA THR A 214 -18.55 12.28 9.54
C THR A 214 -19.45 11.12 9.92
N ALA A 215 -20.75 11.33 10.01
CA ALA A 215 -21.73 10.28 10.21
C ALA A 215 -21.72 9.30 9.03
N GLY A 216 -22.00 8.01 9.29
CA GLY A 216 -21.87 6.96 8.28
C GLY A 216 -22.84 7.09 7.09
N ASP A 217 -23.91 7.85 7.24
CA ASP A 217 -24.84 8.21 6.15
C ASP A 217 -24.33 9.40 5.29
N GLY A 218 -23.21 10.00 5.68
CA GLY A 218 -22.62 11.16 5.01
C GLY A 218 -23.43 12.45 5.10
N ARG A 219 -24.43 12.53 5.98
CA ARG A 219 -25.35 13.68 6.06
C ARG A 219 -25.04 14.67 7.18
N ARG A 220 -24.08 14.37 8.04
CA ARG A 220 -23.66 15.26 9.11
C ARG A 220 -22.16 15.17 9.35
N VAL A 221 -21.56 16.31 9.62
CA VAL A 221 -20.20 16.42 10.11
C VAL A 221 -20.19 17.22 11.40
N ALA A 222 -19.36 16.78 12.34
CA ALA A 222 -19.09 17.51 13.57
C ALA A 222 -17.62 17.80 13.71
N ALA A 223 -17.27 18.91 14.37
CA ALA A 223 -15.95 19.15 14.91
C ALA A 223 -15.96 18.93 16.41
N ALA A 224 -14.99 18.20 16.91
CA ALA A 224 -14.79 17.96 18.34
C ALA A 224 -13.29 18.03 18.69
N ASP A 225 -13.00 18.28 19.97
CA ASP A 225 -11.65 18.12 20.50
C ASP A 225 -11.38 16.66 20.91
N LEU A 226 -10.14 16.37 21.36
CA LEU A 226 -9.77 15.03 21.79
C LEU A 226 -10.40 14.64 23.13
N GLU A 227 -11.00 15.56 23.89
CA GLU A 227 -11.83 15.29 25.06
C GLU A 227 -13.26 14.88 24.68
N GLY A 228 -13.60 14.99 23.39
CA GLY A 228 -14.93 14.70 22.86
C GLY A 228 -15.93 15.84 23.04
N GLN A 229 -15.45 17.05 23.39
CA GLN A 229 -16.33 18.22 23.46
C GLN A 229 -16.68 18.66 22.03
N LEU A 230 -17.97 18.68 21.77
CA LEU A 230 -18.51 19.13 20.49
C LEU A 230 -18.31 20.66 20.36
N ARG A 231 -17.71 21.06 19.25
CA ARG A 231 -17.50 22.48 18.91
C ARG A 231 -18.62 23.02 18.03
N TRP A 232 -18.93 22.28 16.97
CA TRP A 232 -20.02 22.61 16.05
C TRP A 232 -20.45 21.38 15.25
N THR A 233 -21.61 21.49 14.61
CA THR A 233 -22.14 20.50 13.67
C THR A 233 -22.65 21.16 12.41
N VAL A 234 -22.56 20.45 11.28
CA VAL A 234 -23.08 20.88 9.99
C VAL A 234 -23.89 19.73 9.39
N ASP A 235 -25.09 20.05 8.93
CA ASP A 235 -25.91 19.16 8.13
C ASP A 235 -25.51 19.28 6.65
N LEU A 236 -25.39 18.14 5.99
CA LEU A 236 -24.99 18.00 4.61
C LEU A 236 -26.14 17.45 3.76
N GLU A 237 -26.13 17.74 2.48
CA GLU A 237 -27.05 17.13 1.51
C GLU A 237 -26.83 15.61 1.38
N GLY A 238 -25.59 15.18 1.61
CA GLY A 238 -25.16 13.80 1.53
C GLY A 238 -24.71 13.40 0.13
N PRO A 239 -24.31 12.13 -0.08
CA PRO A 239 -23.86 11.66 -1.37
C PRO A 239 -24.95 11.79 -2.43
N ALA A 240 -24.55 12.16 -3.65
CA ALA A 240 -25.48 12.22 -4.78
C ALA A 240 -26.07 10.83 -5.07
N PRO A 241 -27.36 10.73 -5.41
CA PRO A 241 -28.00 9.43 -5.67
C PRO A 241 -27.35 8.61 -6.78
N GLU A 242 -26.78 9.30 -7.79
CA GLU A 242 -26.10 8.67 -8.91
C GLU A 242 -24.65 8.23 -8.58
N ASP A 243 -24.06 8.75 -7.52
CA ASP A 243 -22.70 8.41 -7.09
C ASP A 243 -22.62 8.32 -5.55
N PRO A 244 -22.86 7.12 -5.00
CA PRO A 244 -22.82 6.90 -3.57
C PRO A 244 -21.39 6.85 -3.00
N ALA A 245 -20.41 7.43 -3.72
CA ALA A 245 -19.04 7.47 -3.24
C ALA A 245 -18.95 8.13 -1.86
N PRO A 246 -18.08 7.64 -0.97
CA PRO A 246 -17.89 8.25 0.35
C PRO A 246 -17.43 9.69 0.19
N ILE A 247 -17.92 10.56 1.06
CA ILE A 247 -17.57 11.98 1.07
C ILE A 247 -16.04 12.14 1.15
N SER A 248 -15.46 12.75 0.13
CA SER A 248 -14.05 13.14 0.15
C SER A 248 -13.90 14.34 1.09
N LEU A 249 -13.34 14.11 2.27
CA LEU A 249 -13.17 15.12 3.31
C LEU A 249 -11.69 15.38 3.55
N LYS A 250 -11.32 16.67 3.67
CA LYS A 250 -9.97 17.13 4.00
C LYS A 250 -10.05 18.17 5.12
N ALA A 251 -9.06 18.13 5.99
CA ALA A 251 -8.83 19.18 6.95
C ALA A 251 -7.54 19.94 6.57
N ALA A 252 -7.54 21.24 6.45
CA ALA A 252 -6.40 22.09 6.16
C ALA A 252 -6.67 23.52 6.65
N ASP A 253 -5.66 24.16 7.19
CA ASP A 253 -5.69 25.59 7.49
C ASP A 253 -5.60 26.34 6.15
N VAL A 254 -6.77 26.55 5.53
CA VAL A 254 -6.87 27.08 4.16
C VAL A 254 -6.68 28.61 4.18
N ASP A 255 -7.19 29.30 5.17
CA ASP A 255 -7.15 30.76 5.26
C ASP A 255 -5.96 31.30 6.09
N GLY A 256 -5.24 30.42 6.79
CA GLY A 256 -4.05 30.76 7.58
C GLY A 256 -4.37 31.26 8.99
N ASP A 257 -5.55 30.97 9.54
CA ASP A 257 -5.99 31.39 10.87
C ASP A 257 -5.50 30.49 12.02
N GLY A 258 -4.77 29.42 11.69
CA GLY A 258 -4.23 28.43 12.63
C GLY A 258 -5.16 27.26 12.93
N HIS A 259 -6.40 27.26 12.42
CA HIS A 259 -7.36 26.17 12.53
C HIS A 259 -7.49 25.42 11.20
N ASP A 260 -7.42 24.12 11.23
CA ASP A 260 -7.72 23.35 10.03
C ASP A 260 -9.20 23.46 9.68
N ASP A 261 -9.50 24.02 8.50
CA ASP A 261 -10.82 24.11 7.90
C ASP A 261 -11.31 22.76 7.38
N LEU A 262 -12.61 22.65 7.16
CA LEU A 262 -13.25 21.48 6.57
C LEU A 262 -13.50 21.71 5.09
N LEU A 263 -12.75 21.02 4.25
CA LEU A 263 -12.94 20.99 2.81
C LEU A 263 -13.53 19.64 2.40
N LEU A 264 -14.68 19.62 1.74
CA LEU A 264 -15.36 18.38 1.36
C LEU A 264 -16.16 18.49 0.05
N ILE A 265 -16.51 17.33 -0.48
CA ILE A 265 -17.47 17.20 -1.58
C ILE A 265 -18.79 16.75 -0.99
N ASP A 266 -19.82 17.56 -1.19
CA ASP A 266 -21.21 17.31 -0.76
C ASP A 266 -22.15 17.52 -1.93
N HIS A 267 -22.86 16.47 -2.36
CA HIS A 267 -23.86 16.50 -3.40
C HIS A 267 -23.43 17.26 -4.68
N ASN A 268 -22.30 16.86 -5.29
CA ASN A 268 -21.74 17.49 -6.50
C ASN A 268 -21.30 18.95 -6.34
N LYS A 269 -21.02 19.38 -5.11
CA LYS A 269 -20.41 20.66 -4.81
C LYS A 269 -19.17 20.46 -3.95
N VAL A 270 -18.16 21.28 -4.20
CA VAL A 270 -17.08 21.49 -3.23
C VAL A 270 -17.56 22.55 -2.24
N LYS A 271 -17.40 22.25 -0.96
CA LYS A 271 -17.75 23.16 0.14
C LYS A 271 -16.54 23.33 1.05
N LEU A 272 -16.30 24.56 1.47
CA LEU A 272 -15.31 24.94 2.47
C LEU A 272 -16.04 25.51 3.67
N PHE A 273 -15.82 24.93 4.84
CA PHE A 273 -16.35 25.40 6.12
C PHE A 273 -15.21 25.84 7.02
N SER A 274 -15.40 26.94 7.73
CA SER A 274 -14.45 27.38 8.75
C SER A 274 -14.27 26.30 9.82
N GLY A 275 -13.04 25.94 10.06
CA GLY A 275 -12.68 24.98 11.10
C GLY A 275 -13.02 25.45 12.50
N ARG A 276 -13.01 26.77 12.70
CA ARG A 276 -13.32 27.41 13.99
C ARG A 276 -14.81 27.40 14.29
N THR A 277 -15.66 27.80 13.34
CA THR A 277 -17.08 28.09 13.58
C THR A 277 -18.04 27.08 12.93
N GLY A 278 -17.61 26.34 11.91
CA GLY A 278 -18.48 25.51 11.09
C GLY A 278 -19.31 26.29 10.07
N GLU A 279 -19.08 27.59 9.93
CA GLU A 279 -19.77 28.41 8.93
C GLU A 279 -19.29 28.07 7.53
N LEU A 280 -20.20 28.06 6.56
CA LEU A 280 -19.88 27.87 5.15
C LEU A 280 -19.14 29.11 4.63
N VAL A 281 -17.86 28.95 4.31
CA VAL A 281 -17.00 30.01 3.76
C VAL A 281 -17.22 30.16 2.25
N ALA A 282 -17.26 29.03 1.54
CA ALA A 282 -17.45 29.01 0.09
C ALA A 282 -18.06 27.70 -0.37
N GLU A 283 -18.84 27.76 -1.44
CA GLU A 283 -19.29 26.55 -2.17
C GLU A 283 -19.24 26.77 -3.69
N ARG A 284 -19.02 25.67 -4.41
CA ARG A 284 -18.98 25.67 -5.85
C ARG A 284 -19.41 24.33 -6.41
N PRO A 285 -20.22 24.28 -7.51
CA PRO A 285 -20.45 23.05 -8.24
C PRO A 285 -19.14 22.41 -8.67
N LEU A 286 -19.04 21.08 -8.57
CA LEU A 286 -17.92 20.33 -9.12
C LEU A 286 -17.75 20.62 -10.62
N PRO A 287 -16.54 20.75 -11.11
CA PRO A 287 -16.29 20.86 -12.53
C PRO A 287 -16.74 19.58 -13.25
N LEU A 288 -17.18 19.72 -14.49
CA LEU A 288 -17.49 18.57 -15.33
C LEU A 288 -16.19 17.93 -15.80
N SER A 289 -15.98 16.69 -15.46
CA SER A 289 -14.90 15.89 -16.03
C SER A 289 -15.34 15.26 -17.36
N GLY A 290 -14.35 14.86 -18.18
CA GLY A 290 -14.63 14.19 -19.44
C GLY A 290 -15.32 12.83 -19.27
N PRO A 291 -15.76 12.21 -20.37
CA PRO A 291 -16.41 10.90 -20.31
C PRO A 291 -15.47 9.83 -19.77
N LEU A 292 -16.00 8.96 -18.92
CA LEU A 292 -15.26 7.80 -18.41
C LEU A 292 -14.98 6.83 -19.58
N MET A 293 -13.71 6.45 -19.77
CA MET A 293 -13.34 5.52 -20.87
C MET A 293 -14.12 4.21 -20.80
N GLY A 294 -14.74 3.85 -21.90
CA GLY A 294 -15.49 2.60 -22.04
C GLY A 294 -16.89 2.56 -21.41
N VAL A 295 -17.35 3.64 -20.81
CA VAL A 295 -18.70 3.72 -20.22
C VAL A 295 -19.47 4.89 -20.84
N PRO A 296 -20.28 4.65 -21.91
CA PRO A 296 -21.06 5.70 -22.54
C PRO A 296 -21.99 6.40 -21.54
N GLY A 297 -21.99 7.72 -21.56
CA GLY A 297 -22.90 8.55 -20.75
C GLY A 297 -22.51 8.73 -19.28
N ARG A 298 -21.38 8.20 -18.84
CA ARG A 298 -20.81 8.50 -17.52
C ARG A 298 -19.65 9.48 -17.65
N THR A 299 -19.63 10.47 -16.76
CA THR A 299 -18.46 11.32 -16.51
C THR A 299 -17.53 10.64 -15.51
N ALA A 300 -16.22 10.89 -15.60
CA ALA A 300 -15.29 10.41 -14.59
C ALA A 300 -15.62 11.06 -13.23
N PRO A 301 -15.67 10.29 -12.13
CA PRO A 301 -15.93 10.87 -10.83
C PRO A 301 -14.76 11.78 -10.42
N ILE A 302 -15.08 12.86 -9.70
CA ILE A 302 -14.05 13.65 -9.02
C ILE A 302 -13.53 12.82 -7.83
N GLY A 303 -12.26 12.42 -7.90
CA GLY A 303 -11.68 11.50 -6.90
C GLY A 303 -10.83 12.17 -5.84
N TYR A 304 -10.29 13.35 -6.15
CA TYR A 304 -9.22 13.93 -5.32
C TYR A 304 -9.41 15.41 -5.08
N LEU A 305 -9.19 15.79 -3.82
CA LEU A 305 -9.35 17.14 -3.31
C LEU A 305 -8.19 17.45 -2.37
N TYR A 306 -7.47 18.56 -2.61
CA TYR A 306 -6.30 18.95 -1.82
C TYR A 306 -6.27 20.45 -1.58
N ALA A 307 -5.66 20.85 -0.45
CA ALA A 307 -5.23 22.23 -0.20
C ALA A 307 -3.70 22.27 -0.37
N VAL A 308 -3.18 23.27 -1.07
CA VAL A 308 -1.79 23.34 -1.50
C VAL A 308 -1.27 24.78 -1.48
N ARG A 309 0.02 24.95 -1.22
CA ARG A 309 0.69 26.26 -1.17
C ARG A 309 1.22 26.67 -2.55
N PHE A 310 0.35 27.07 -3.46
CA PHE A 310 0.78 27.59 -4.76
C PHE A 310 1.10 29.08 -4.77
N ARG A 311 0.99 29.75 -3.63
CA ARG A 311 1.38 31.13 -3.42
C ARG A 311 2.23 31.22 -2.16
N PRO A 312 3.27 32.07 -2.14
CA PRO A 312 4.14 32.17 -0.96
C PRO A 312 3.35 32.65 0.27
N ALA A 313 3.79 32.22 1.46
CA ALA A 313 3.23 32.74 2.69
C ALA A 313 3.37 34.26 2.78
N PRO A 314 2.42 35.01 3.37
CA PRO A 314 1.26 34.53 4.15
C PRO A 314 -0.03 34.30 3.32
N ALA A 315 0.06 34.13 2.02
CA ALA A 315 -1.15 33.89 1.22
C ALA A 315 -1.90 32.63 1.68
N PRO A 316 -3.26 32.64 1.67
CA PRO A 316 -4.06 31.46 1.89
C PRO A 316 -3.72 30.32 0.95
N LEU A 317 -4.03 29.06 1.32
CA LEU A 317 -3.81 27.92 0.45
C LEU A 317 -4.75 27.95 -0.77
N ASP A 318 -4.30 27.35 -1.84
CA ASP A 318 -5.13 27.08 -3.01
C ASP A 318 -5.72 25.68 -2.93
N ILE A 319 -6.78 25.42 -3.68
CA ILE A 319 -7.50 24.16 -3.67
C ILE A 319 -7.38 23.50 -5.03
N ILE A 320 -6.87 22.27 -5.05
CA ILE A 320 -6.83 21.43 -6.25
C ILE A 320 -7.95 20.40 -6.21
N ILE A 321 -8.60 20.26 -7.34
CA ILE A 321 -9.58 19.21 -7.63
C ILE A 321 -9.08 18.43 -8.85
N LEU A 322 -9.11 17.10 -8.74
CA LEU A 322 -8.75 16.21 -9.84
C LEU A 322 -9.84 15.19 -10.07
N ASP A 323 -10.07 14.86 -11.35
CA ASP A 323 -10.88 13.71 -11.69
C ASP A 323 -10.16 12.39 -11.36
N ALA A 324 -10.95 11.37 -11.05
CA ALA A 324 -10.42 10.05 -10.82
C ALA A 324 -10.36 9.29 -12.14
N ASP A 325 -9.15 8.86 -12.48
CA ASP A 325 -8.86 7.80 -13.45
C ASP A 325 -9.69 7.84 -14.77
N ALA A 326 -9.69 8.98 -15.43
CA ALA A 326 -10.46 9.20 -16.66
C ALA A 326 -9.84 8.57 -17.92
N GLY A 327 -9.00 7.56 -17.80
CA GLY A 327 -8.60 6.67 -18.92
C GLY A 327 -7.94 7.28 -20.16
N GLY A 328 -7.61 8.55 -20.17
CA GLY A 328 -7.01 9.22 -21.34
C GLY A 328 -6.37 10.54 -21.00
N GLY A 329 -6.26 10.83 -19.73
CA GLY A 329 -5.72 12.07 -19.20
C GLY A 329 -6.40 12.42 -17.89
N ARG A 330 -5.87 13.41 -17.21
CA ARG A 330 -6.40 13.89 -15.94
C ARG A 330 -6.68 15.38 -15.99
N ASN A 331 -7.89 15.75 -15.66
CA ASN A 331 -8.22 17.14 -15.45
C ASN A 331 -7.76 17.60 -14.07
N VAL A 332 -7.11 18.74 -14.02
CA VAL A 332 -6.65 19.39 -12.80
C VAL A 332 -7.22 20.80 -12.78
N TRP A 333 -8.06 21.11 -11.80
CA TRP A 333 -8.59 22.43 -11.57
C TRP A 333 -8.00 23.02 -10.31
N CYS A 334 -7.54 24.26 -10.41
CA CYS A 334 -7.05 25.02 -9.27
C CYS A 334 -7.99 26.19 -8.97
N TYR A 335 -8.28 26.36 -7.71
CA TYR A 335 -9.12 27.42 -7.15
C TYR A 335 -8.37 28.11 -6.01
N ASP A 336 -8.71 29.37 -5.74
CA ASP A 336 -8.28 30.02 -4.53
C ASP A 336 -9.10 29.56 -3.30
N HIS A 337 -8.75 30.07 -2.11
CA HIS A 337 -9.43 29.78 -0.84
C HIS A 337 -10.92 30.17 -0.78
N GLN A 338 -11.42 30.93 -1.76
CA GLN A 338 -12.84 31.27 -1.94
C GLN A 338 -13.50 30.51 -3.07
N LEU A 339 -12.87 29.43 -3.53
CA LEU A 339 -13.29 28.59 -4.66
C LEU A 339 -13.45 29.35 -5.97
N ARG A 340 -12.75 30.49 -6.15
CA ARG A 340 -12.70 31.19 -7.45
C ARG A 340 -11.66 30.51 -8.35
N PRO A 341 -11.95 30.28 -9.65
CA PRO A 341 -11.03 29.62 -10.56
C PRO A 341 -9.71 30.39 -10.71
N ARG A 342 -8.58 29.69 -10.61
CA ARG A 342 -7.26 30.21 -10.96
C ARG A 342 -6.82 29.70 -12.33
N TRP A 343 -6.76 28.37 -12.47
CA TRP A 343 -6.38 27.74 -13.72
C TRP A 343 -6.99 26.33 -13.84
N HIS A 344 -6.97 25.80 -15.06
CA HIS A 344 -7.34 24.43 -15.41
C HIS A 344 -6.31 23.86 -16.37
N ARG A 345 -5.93 22.60 -16.18
CA ARG A 345 -5.04 21.84 -17.08
C ARG A 345 -5.63 20.47 -17.33
N LEU A 346 -5.45 20.01 -18.58
CA LEU A 346 -5.62 18.61 -18.93
C LEU A 346 -4.24 18.00 -19.09
N LEU A 347 -3.89 17.04 -18.23
CA LEU A 347 -2.64 16.30 -18.29
C LEU A 347 -2.90 15.00 -19.04
N PRO A 348 -2.39 14.82 -20.27
CA PRO A 348 -2.74 13.69 -21.12
C PRO A 348 -2.21 12.35 -20.60
N PHE A 349 -1.26 12.38 -19.65
CA PHE A 349 -0.53 11.20 -19.16
C PHE A 349 -0.40 11.13 -17.65
N ALA A 350 -1.17 11.88 -16.90
CA ALA A 350 -1.08 11.94 -15.45
C ALA A 350 -1.93 10.87 -14.78
N PHE A 351 -1.62 9.60 -15.03
CA PHE A 351 -2.24 8.51 -14.29
C PHE A 351 -1.64 8.38 -12.90
N GLY A 352 -2.48 8.19 -11.90
CA GLY A 352 -2.03 7.95 -10.53
C GLY A 352 -3.13 8.18 -9.51
N HIS A 353 -2.91 7.63 -8.32
CA HIS A 353 -3.90 7.68 -7.24
C HIS A 353 -3.54 8.67 -6.14
N ASN A 354 -2.28 8.98 -5.96
CA ASN A 354 -1.80 9.88 -4.93
C ASN A 354 -0.87 10.94 -5.49
N MET A 355 -1.04 12.16 -4.98
CA MET A 355 -0.27 13.33 -5.38
C MET A 355 0.68 13.71 -4.25
N HIS A 356 1.73 14.45 -4.59
CA HIS A 356 2.63 15.03 -3.62
C HIS A 356 2.91 16.49 -3.95
N PHE A 357 3.00 17.33 -2.94
CA PHE A 357 3.24 18.76 -3.06
C PHE A 357 4.47 19.12 -2.23
N LEU A 358 5.40 19.83 -2.81
CA LEU A 358 6.63 20.25 -2.17
C LEU A 358 7.21 21.43 -2.93
N ASP A 359 7.76 22.41 -2.23
CA ASP A 359 8.58 23.46 -2.80
C ASP A 359 9.92 22.85 -3.27
N VAL A 360 10.00 22.55 -4.57
CA VAL A 360 11.13 21.82 -5.19
C VAL A 360 12.26 22.77 -5.56
N ASP A 361 11.95 24.00 -5.95
CA ASP A 361 12.94 24.99 -6.41
C ASP A 361 13.29 26.05 -5.35
N GLY A 362 12.62 26.05 -4.19
CA GLY A 362 12.90 26.92 -3.06
C GLY A 362 12.31 28.33 -3.19
N ASP A 363 11.31 28.52 -4.06
CA ASP A 363 10.67 29.83 -4.28
C ASP A 363 9.57 30.16 -3.25
N GLY A 364 9.28 29.25 -2.31
CA GLY A 364 8.26 29.36 -1.28
C GLY A 364 6.86 28.95 -1.76
N ARG A 365 6.75 28.34 -2.93
CA ARG A 365 5.53 27.77 -3.53
C ARG A 365 5.72 26.28 -3.72
N ASP A 366 4.68 25.50 -3.52
CA ASP A 366 4.76 24.07 -3.79
C ASP A 366 4.65 23.79 -5.29
N GLU A 367 5.44 22.84 -5.79
CA GLU A 367 5.17 22.11 -7.01
C GLU A 367 4.23 20.95 -6.74
N ALA A 368 3.47 20.58 -7.77
CA ALA A 368 2.52 19.47 -7.71
C ALA A 368 3.01 18.29 -8.54
N MET A 369 3.38 17.19 -7.87
CA MET A 369 3.62 15.91 -8.52
C MET A 369 2.29 15.18 -8.69
N ILE A 370 1.80 15.12 -9.92
CA ILE A 370 0.51 14.50 -10.30
C ILE A 370 0.79 13.36 -11.27
N GLY A 371 0.61 12.12 -10.82
CA GLY A 371 1.00 10.97 -11.61
C GLY A 371 2.50 11.01 -11.91
N HIS A 372 2.87 11.09 -13.18
CA HIS A 372 4.25 11.21 -13.65
C HIS A 372 4.60 12.62 -14.16
N CYS A 373 3.84 13.63 -13.76
CA CYS A 373 4.02 15.02 -14.19
C CYS A 373 4.29 15.92 -12.99
N LEU A 374 5.24 16.85 -13.11
CA LEU A 374 5.47 17.93 -12.15
C LEU A 374 4.97 19.24 -12.73
N LEU A 375 4.12 19.94 -11.99
CA LEU A 375 3.60 21.25 -12.34
C LEU A 375 4.03 22.30 -11.32
N ASN A 376 4.25 23.53 -11.79
CA ASN A 376 4.41 24.66 -10.89
C ASN A 376 3.06 25.18 -10.35
N GLY A 377 3.11 26.15 -9.44
CA GLY A 377 1.91 26.73 -8.82
C GLY A 377 0.99 27.50 -9.78
N ASP A 378 1.41 27.78 -11.01
CA ASP A 378 0.60 28.40 -12.08
C ASP A 378 0.02 27.34 -13.03
N GLY A 379 0.30 26.07 -12.76
CA GLY A 379 -0.19 24.94 -13.51
C GLY A 379 0.62 24.64 -14.78
N ASP A 380 1.78 25.23 -14.95
CA ASP A 380 2.64 24.92 -16.09
C ASP A 380 3.40 23.61 -15.83
N LEU A 381 3.47 22.78 -16.86
CA LEU A 381 4.22 21.53 -16.80
C LEU A 381 5.72 21.82 -16.81
N LEU A 382 6.41 21.47 -15.74
CA LEU A 382 7.87 21.60 -15.63
C LEU A 382 8.57 20.44 -16.35
N TRP A 383 8.14 19.22 -16.05
CA TRP A 383 8.62 18.01 -16.71
C TRP A 383 7.61 16.85 -16.58
N SER A 384 7.78 15.85 -17.41
CA SER A 384 7.05 14.58 -17.30
C SER A 384 7.98 13.39 -17.55
N LEU A 385 7.69 12.25 -16.93
CA LEU A 385 8.40 11.00 -17.17
C LEU A 385 7.82 10.34 -18.43
N GLU A 386 8.20 10.83 -19.63
CA GLU A 386 7.61 10.40 -20.90
C GLU A 386 7.75 8.89 -21.16
N GLU A 387 8.86 8.28 -20.75
CA GLU A 387 9.07 6.84 -20.89
C GLU A 387 8.00 6.00 -20.18
N MET A 388 7.34 6.58 -19.16
CA MET A 388 6.29 5.91 -18.39
C MET A 388 4.93 5.96 -19.10
N HIS A 389 4.81 6.69 -20.21
CA HIS A 389 3.56 6.83 -20.96
C HIS A 389 3.36 5.72 -22.01
N TYR A 390 4.42 5.03 -22.38
CA TYR A 390 4.40 4.03 -23.45
C TYR A 390 4.61 2.62 -22.90
N ALA A 391 3.56 2.06 -22.29
CA ALA A 391 3.58 0.62 -22.04
C ALA A 391 3.27 -0.14 -23.35
N PRO A 392 4.08 -1.10 -23.76
CA PRO A 392 3.83 -1.88 -24.97
C PRO A 392 2.54 -2.69 -24.94
N HIS A 393 1.84 -2.75 -23.83
CA HIS A 393 0.69 -3.63 -23.59
C HIS A 393 -0.59 -2.93 -23.08
N GLY A 394 -0.72 -1.63 -23.33
CA GLY A 394 -1.93 -0.88 -22.95
C GLY A 394 -1.79 -0.14 -21.62
N ALA A 395 -2.42 1.01 -21.56
CA ALA A 395 -2.22 2.08 -20.59
C ALA A 395 -2.64 1.79 -19.13
N MET A 396 -3.01 0.57 -18.79
CA MET A 396 -3.56 0.25 -17.47
C MET A 396 -2.53 -0.34 -16.48
N GLY A 397 -1.35 -0.73 -16.93
CA GLY A 397 -0.32 -1.37 -16.10
C GLY A 397 0.72 -0.41 -15.50
N ILE A 398 0.94 0.76 -16.13
CA ILE A 398 1.92 1.74 -15.69
C ILE A 398 1.21 3.02 -15.27
N HIS A 399 1.17 3.27 -13.97
CA HIS A 399 0.59 4.47 -13.37
C HIS A 399 1.25 4.73 -12.01
N ALA A 400 1.38 5.99 -11.62
CA ALA A 400 1.94 6.35 -10.33
C ALA A 400 0.90 6.12 -9.23
N ASP A 401 0.86 4.91 -8.67
CA ASP A 401 -0.03 4.63 -7.55
C ASP A 401 0.25 5.52 -6.35
N SER A 402 1.54 5.80 -6.11
CA SER A 402 1.97 6.60 -4.98
C SER A 402 3.35 7.19 -5.22
N VAL A 403 3.57 8.42 -4.77
CA VAL A 403 4.84 9.15 -4.94
C VAL A 403 5.31 9.78 -3.64
N VAL A 404 6.61 9.96 -3.50
CA VAL A 404 7.27 10.68 -2.41
C VAL A 404 8.29 11.63 -3.00
N LEU A 405 8.23 12.91 -2.63
CA LEU A 405 9.24 13.93 -2.90
C LEU A 405 9.95 14.33 -1.61
N GLY A 406 11.25 14.54 -1.64
CA GLY A 406 11.99 15.03 -0.48
C GLY A 406 13.49 14.80 -0.56
N ASP A 407 14.21 15.27 0.46
CA ASP A 407 15.62 14.97 0.65
C ASP A 407 15.79 13.55 1.20
N LEU A 408 15.69 12.56 0.31
CA LEU A 408 15.77 11.15 0.69
C LEU A 408 17.19 10.72 1.06
N GLU A 409 18.20 11.41 0.52
CA GLU A 409 19.61 11.09 0.80
C GLU A 409 20.16 11.80 2.05
N GLY A 410 19.47 12.82 2.57
CA GLY A 410 19.94 13.65 3.68
C GLY A 410 21.10 14.59 3.30
N ASN A 411 21.21 14.95 2.04
CA ASN A 411 22.30 15.78 1.50
C ASN A 411 21.82 17.12 0.89
N GLY A 412 20.53 17.43 1.01
CA GLY A 412 19.88 18.62 0.48
C GLY A 412 19.37 18.47 -0.95
N ALA A 413 19.70 17.39 -1.67
CA ALA A 413 19.18 17.15 -3.01
C ALA A 413 17.81 16.50 -2.95
N LEU A 414 16.83 17.10 -3.61
CA LEU A 414 15.47 16.57 -3.62
C LEU A 414 15.35 15.42 -4.62
N ARG A 415 14.70 14.35 -4.18
CA ARG A 415 14.46 13.12 -4.95
C ARG A 415 12.97 12.85 -5.04
N LEU A 416 12.59 12.22 -6.14
CA LEU A 416 11.32 11.55 -6.32
C LEU A 416 11.51 10.06 -6.12
N ALA A 417 10.67 9.42 -5.33
CA ALA A 417 10.45 7.98 -5.37
C ALA A 417 9.00 7.72 -5.76
N SER A 418 8.77 6.86 -6.76
CA SER A 418 7.43 6.53 -7.26
C SER A 418 7.25 5.03 -7.38
N VAL A 419 6.09 4.53 -6.97
CA VAL A 419 5.62 3.19 -7.32
C VAL A 419 4.73 3.32 -8.55
N SER A 420 5.14 2.65 -9.61
CA SER A 420 4.65 2.87 -10.97
C SER A 420 3.95 1.64 -11.54
N GLY A 421 3.09 1.00 -10.74
CA GLY A 421 2.35 -0.19 -11.16
C GLY A 421 3.30 -1.32 -11.61
N ASP A 422 3.05 -1.88 -12.78
CA ASP A 422 3.83 -3.01 -13.32
C ASP A 422 5.31 -2.68 -13.63
N ASP A 423 5.67 -1.40 -13.71
CA ASP A 423 7.08 -1.01 -13.90
C ASP A 423 7.89 -0.97 -12.57
N GLY A 424 7.20 -1.18 -11.46
CA GLY A 424 7.82 -1.31 -10.14
C GLY A 424 8.09 0.02 -9.47
N VAL A 425 9.33 0.23 -9.00
CA VAL A 425 9.76 1.43 -8.27
C VAL A 425 10.77 2.20 -9.10
N LEU A 426 10.61 3.52 -9.17
CA LEU A 426 11.59 4.40 -9.77
C LEU A 426 12.04 5.48 -8.78
N PHE A 427 13.28 5.89 -8.92
CA PHE A 427 13.87 7.05 -8.25
C PHE A 427 14.33 8.03 -9.33
N ALA A 428 13.99 9.30 -9.14
CA ALA A 428 14.35 10.36 -10.07
C ALA A 428 14.82 11.61 -9.33
N ASP A 429 15.53 12.46 -10.03
CA ASP A 429 15.82 13.82 -9.58
C ASP A 429 14.52 14.64 -9.60
N ALA A 430 14.17 15.29 -8.49
CA ALA A 430 12.90 16.00 -8.37
C ALA A 430 12.83 17.27 -9.21
N ALA A 431 13.96 17.94 -9.43
CA ALA A 431 14.00 19.19 -10.19
C ALA A 431 13.92 18.96 -11.72
N THR A 432 14.50 17.86 -12.20
CA THR A 432 14.65 17.61 -13.64
C THR A 432 13.78 16.48 -14.19
N GLY A 433 13.30 15.56 -13.32
CA GLY A 433 12.62 14.34 -13.73
C GLY A 433 13.57 13.27 -14.29
N GLU A 434 14.90 13.46 -14.25
CA GLU A 434 15.85 12.44 -14.70
C GLU A 434 15.72 11.18 -13.85
N ILE A 435 15.46 10.04 -14.50
CA ILE A 435 15.35 8.74 -13.83
C ILE A 435 16.77 8.28 -13.46
N LEU A 436 17.03 8.23 -12.16
CA LEU A 436 18.31 7.81 -11.59
C LEU A 436 18.38 6.29 -11.40
N ARG A 437 17.22 5.69 -11.06
CA ARG A 437 17.14 4.25 -10.83
C ARG A 437 15.73 3.73 -11.09
N ARG A 438 15.67 2.51 -11.61
CA ARG A 438 14.42 1.76 -11.79
C ARG A 438 14.60 0.36 -11.25
N ASP A 439 13.61 -0.13 -10.52
CA ASP A 439 13.61 -1.47 -9.95
C ASP A 439 12.28 -2.17 -10.20
N ARG A 440 12.29 -3.17 -11.07
CA ARG A 440 11.11 -3.95 -11.45
C ARG A 440 10.81 -5.01 -10.41
N ILE A 441 10.02 -4.65 -9.42
CA ILE A 441 9.58 -5.56 -8.35
C ILE A 441 8.17 -6.11 -8.56
N GLY A 442 7.59 -5.96 -9.74
CA GLY A 442 6.19 -6.26 -10.08
C GLY A 442 5.28 -5.08 -9.81
N HIS A 443 3.95 -5.34 -9.74
CA HIS A 443 2.95 -4.31 -9.55
C HIS A 443 3.09 -3.63 -8.18
N ALA A 444 3.91 -2.58 -8.15
CA ALA A 444 4.14 -1.78 -6.96
C ALA A 444 2.99 -0.81 -6.77
N GLN A 445 2.41 -0.76 -5.56
CA GLN A 445 1.19 -0.02 -5.28
C GLN A 445 1.30 0.97 -4.12
N GLY A 446 1.96 0.61 -3.05
CA GLY A 446 2.13 1.46 -1.88
C GLY A 446 3.57 1.89 -1.68
N ILE A 447 3.77 3.14 -1.25
CA ILE A 447 5.07 3.65 -0.87
C ILE A 447 4.98 4.40 0.45
N THR A 448 5.97 4.23 1.31
CA THR A 448 6.14 5.03 2.52
C THR A 448 7.61 5.44 2.65
N ALA A 449 7.85 6.61 3.22
CA ALA A 449 9.19 7.08 3.48
C ALA A 449 9.34 7.48 4.95
N ALA A 450 10.35 6.93 5.60
CA ALA A 450 10.62 7.17 7.01
C ALA A 450 12.05 6.75 7.38
N ARG A 451 12.44 7.01 8.60
CA ARG A 451 13.72 6.52 9.13
C ARG A 451 13.54 5.13 9.74
N TYR A 452 13.49 4.12 8.88
CA TYR A 452 13.32 2.73 9.30
C TYR A 452 14.59 2.09 9.84
N VAL A 453 15.76 2.56 9.37
CA VAL A 453 17.07 2.02 9.73
C VAL A 453 17.94 3.14 10.29
N ARG A 454 18.25 3.06 11.58
CA ARG A 454 18.96 4.12 12.31
C ARG A 454 20.33 4.48 11.71
N ASP A 455 21.08 3.45 11.35
CA ASP A 455 22.47 3.59 10.90
C ASP A 455 22.58 3.87 9.39
N GLU A 456 21.45 3.82 8.65
CA GLU A 456 21.42 4.17 7.23
C GLU A 456 21.19 5.67 7.06
N PRO A 457 22.03 6.37 6.30
CA PRO A 457 21.87 7.82 6.06
C PRO A 457 20.55 8.16 5.37
N GLY A 458 20.02 9.34 5.65
CA GLY A 458 18.82 9.87 5.02
C GLY A 458 17.55 9.15 5.43
N ILE A 459 16.60 9.10 4.50
CA ILE A 459 15.29 8.51 4.67
C ILE A 459 15.17 7.28 3.80
N GLN A 460 14.65 6.21 4.36
CA GLN A 460 14.44 4.97 3.63
C GLN A 460 13.02 4.95 3.05
N VAL A 461 12.92 4.36 1.87
CA VAL A 461 11.67 4.21 1.12
C VAL A 461 11.24 2.75 1.16
N LEU A 462 10.05 2.49 1.69
CA LEU A 462 9.45 1.16 1.69
C LEU A 462 8.38 1.09 0.62
N ALA A 463 8.57 0.22 -0.37
CA ALA A 463 7.58 -0.05 -1.40
C ALA A 463 6.89 -1.39 -1.16
N GLY A 464 5.56 -1.41 -1.28
CA GLY A 464 4.74 -2.60 -1.22
C GLY A 464 4.16 -2.97 -2.59
N THR A 465 4.21 -4.25 -2.96
CA THR A 465 3.59 -4.73 -4.19
C THR A 465 2.21 -5.32 -3.92
N ARG A 466 1.33 -5.21 -4.90
CA ARG A 466 0.05 -5.91 -4.96
C ARG A 466 0.19 -7.09 -5.91
N HIS A 467 0.51 -8.25 -5.38
CA HIS A 467 0.58 -9.43 -6.23
C HIS A 467 -0.64 -10.32 -6.01
N ARG A 468 -1.77 -9.92 -6.57
CA ARG A 468 -3.08 -10.64 -6.65
C ARG A 468 -3.59 -11.31 -5.35
N ALA A 469 -2.73 -11.61 -4.38
CA ALA A 469 -3.08 -12.16 -3.07
C ALA A 469 -2.17 -11.65 -1.96
N TYR A 470 -0.85 -11.85 -2.08
CA TYR A 470 0.15 -11.41 -1.13
C TYR A 470 1.05 -10.38 -1.80
N GLY A 471 1.48 -9.35 -1.06
CA GLY A 471 2.50 -8.44 -1.51
C GLY A 471 3.87 -8.80 -0.94
N ILE A 472 4.90 -8.27 -1.55
CA ILE A 472 6.21 -8.17 -0.93
C ILE A 472 6.47 -6.73 -0.54
N PHE A 473 7.29 -6.54 0.48
CA PHE A 473 7.86 -5.26 0.82
C PHE A 473 9.33 -5.22 0.45
N VAL A 474 9.75 -4.13 -0.16
CA VAL A 474 11.15 -3.86 -0.47
C VAL A 474 11.53 -2.51 0.14
N LEU A 475 12.56 -2.52 0.97
CA LEU A 475 13.11 -1.34 1.62
C LEU A 475 14.32 -0.86 0.81
N TYR A 476 14.34 0.42 0.50
CA TYR A 476 15.41 1.10 -0.22
C TYR A 476 16.03 2.19 0.64
N ASN A 477 17.31 2.48 0.43
CA ASN A 477 17.89 3.73 0.89
C ASN A 477 17.46 4.92 0.01
N GLY A 478 17.87 6.13 0.39
CA GLY A 478 17.51 7.35 -0.36
C GLY A 478 18.01 7.39 -1.80
N LYS A 479 19.01 6.56 -2.16
CA LYS A 479 19.56 6.41 -3.52
C LYS A 479 18.81 5.37 -4.36
N GLY A 480 17.91 4.62 -3.75
CA GLY A 480 17.19 3.53 -4.41
C GLY A 480 17.93 2.18 -4.38
N ASP A 481 18.96 2.00 -3.54
CA ASP A 481 19.56 0.68 -3.35
C ASP A 481 18.71 -0.16 -2.41
N ARG A 482 18.49 -1.42 -2.78
CA ARG A 482 17.72 -2.36 -1.94
C ARG A 482 18.49 -2.66 -0.65
N LEU A 483 17.87 -2.39 0.50
CA LEU A 483 18.40 -2.75 1.81
C LEU A 483 17.85 -4.08 2.29
N HIS A 484 16.54 -4.30 2.07
CA HIS A 484 15.86 -5.51 2.54
C HIS A 484 14.63 -5.82 1.70
N ARG A 485 14.26 -7.12 1.67
CA ARG A 485 13.04 -7.60 1.03
C ARG A 485 12.40 -8.67 1.91
N TRP A 486 11.10 -8.58 2.14
CA TRP A 486 10.36 -9.55 2.91
C TRP A 486 8.90 -9.66 2.46
N GLN A 487 8.29 -10.78 2.80
CA GLN A 487 6.90 -11.07 2.50
C GLN A 487 6.15 -11.26 3.82
N PRO A 488 5.04 -10.50 4.07
CA PRO A 488 4.18 -10.75 5.20
C PRO A 488 3.36 -12.04 5.00
N ASP A 489 2.90 -12.63 6.10
CA ASP A 489 2.03 -13.82 6.08
C ASP A 489 0.56 -13.48 5.77
N PHE A 490 0.27 -12.24 5.39
CA PHE A 490 -1.07 -11.73 5.15
C PHE A 490 -1.08 -10.75 3.97
N VAL A 491 -2.28 -10.55 3.40
CA VAL A 491 -2.45 -9.60 2.30
C VAL A 491 -2.32 -8.18 2.80
N ASN A 492 -1.24 -7.51 2.46
CA ASN A 492 -1.05 -6.08 2.69
C ASN A 492 -0.10 -5.51 1.64
N GLN A 493 -0.33 -4.29 1.23
CA GLN A 493 0.49 -3.58 0.26
C GLN A 493 0.92 -2.20 0.74
N ASN A 494 0.34 -1.74 1.86
CA ASN A 494 0.53 -0.40 2.39
C ASN A 494 0.81 -0.47 3.89
N GLY A 495 1.75 0.34 4.33
CA GLY A 495 2.03 0.52 5.73
C GLY A 495 2.03 2.00 6.13
N ARG A 496 2.03 2.27 7.41
CA ARG A 496 2.20 3.63 7.95
C ARG A 496 3.39 3.64 8.90
N PRO A 497 4.33 4.59 8.75
CA PRO A 497 5.39 4.74 9.73
C PRO A 497 4.83 5.25 11.04
N VAL A 498 5.43 4.78 12.12
CA VAL A 498 5.03 5.10 13.50
C VAL A 498 6.30 5.37 14.31
N ASN A 499 6.42 6.58 14.82
CA ASN A 499 7.42 6.91 15.83
C ASN A 499 6.95 6.38 17.19
N TRP A 500 7.23 5.11 17.48
CA TRP A 500 6.72 4.44 18.67
C TRP A 500 7.64 4.57 19.88
N THR A 501 8.94 4.62 19.65
CA THR A 501 9.97 4.54 20.69
C THR A 501 10.71 5.85 20.94
N ALA A 502 10.63 6.81 20.02
CA ALA A 502 11.39 8.06 19.99
C ALA A 502 12.93 7.85 19.95
N ASP A 503 13.40 6.68 19.55
CA ASP A 503 14.81 6.32 19.55
C ASP A 503 15.52 6.54 18.21
N GLY A 504 14.80 7.12 17.25
CA GLY A 504 15.33 7.42 15.93
C GLY A 504 15.02 6.39 14.86
N GLU A 505 14.34 5.30 15.19
CA GLU A 505 13.75 4.39 14.23
C GLU A 505 12.24 4.50 14.23
N GLU A 506 11.63 4.41 13.06
CA GLU A 506 10.19 4.33 12.91
C GLU A 506 9.78 2.89 12.61
N LEU A 507 8.72 2.44 13.27
CA LEU A 507 8.11 1.15 13.00
C LEU A 507 7.08 1.28 11.90
N LEU A 508 6.68 0.15 11.33
CA LEU A 508 5.67 0.06 10.28
C LEU A 508 4.37 -0.48 10.85
N LEU A 509 3.31 0.34 10.87
CA LEU A 509 1.96 -0.14 11.16
C LEU A 509 1.42 -0.89 9.94
N LEU A 510 1.17 -2.18 10.12
CA LEU A 510 0.43 -2.99 9.15
C LEU A 510 -0.87 -3.45 9.79
N SER A 511 -1.95 -3.39 9.02
CA SER A 511 -3.28 -3.78 9.45
C SER A 511 -3.82 -4.88 8.55
N SER A 512 -4.13 -6.02 9.16
CA SER A 512 -4.86 -7.11 8.51
C SER A 512 -5.94 -7.63 9.46
N PRO A 513 -7.18 -7.77 9.01
CA PRO A 513 -8.27 -8.29 9.85
C PRO A 513 -8.05 -9.75 10.27
N ASP A 514 -7.34 -10.54 9.48
CA ASP A 514 -7.25 -11.98 9.66
C ASP A 514 -6.04 -12.44 10.50
N SER A 515 -4.91 -11.71 10.42
CA SER A 515 -3.70 -12.05 11.16
C SER A 515 -2.68 -10.90 11.09
N GLY A 516 -1.94 -10.65 12.15
CA GLY A 516 -0.73 -9.85 12.07
C GLY A 516 -0.91 -8.33 12.07
N THR A 517 -2.00 -7.79 12.64
CA THR A 517 -2.09 -6.34 12.88
C THR A 517 -1.18 -5.92 14.03
N GLY A 518 -0.37 -4.89 13.81
CA GLY A 518 0.54 -4.36 14.81
C GLY A 518 1.66 -3.53 14.20
N LEU A 519 2.70 -3.28 14.99
CA LEU A 519 3.88 -2.57 14.53
C LEU A 519 4.99 -3.56 14.21
N PHE A 520 5.55 -3.39 13.03
CA PHE A 520 6.61 -4.22 12.48
C PHE A 520 7.91 -3.40 12.41
N ASP A 521 9.03 -4.05 12.65
CA ASP A 521 10.31 -3.45 12.30
C ASP A 521 10.58 -3.56 10.79
N TRP A 522 11.63 -2.92 10.33
CA TRP A 522 12.01 -2.90 8.92
C TRP A 522 12.40 -4.27 8.33
N ARG A 523 12.65 -5.27 9.19
CA ARG A 523 12.89 -6.66 8.77
C ARG A 523 11.61 -7.47 8.63
N GLY A 524 10.45 -6.87 8.89
CA GLY A 524 9.15 -7.53 8.80
C GLY A 524 8.81 -8.37 10.03
N ARG A 525 9.44 -8.11 11.19
CA ARG A 525 9.11 -8.81 12.43
C ARG A 525 8.05 -8.03 13.20
N LEU A 526 7.00 -8.71 13.62
CA LEU A 526 5.92 -8.12 14.44
C LEU A 526 6.42 -7.90 15.88
N VAL A 527 6.90 -6.69 16.15
CA VAL A 527 7.53 -6.33 17.44
C VAL A 527 6.55 -5.79 18.47
N VAL A 528 5.44 -5.17 18.03
CA VAL A 528 4.34 -4.73 18.90
C VAL A 528 3.04 -5.32 18.40
N PRO A 529 2.66 -6.53 18.85
CA PRO A 529 1.39 -7.14 18.45
C PRO A 529 0.21 -6.40 19.05
N PHE A 530 -0.85 -6.21 18.28
CA PHE A 530 -2.07 -5.58 18.76
C PHE A 530 -3.03 -6.60 19.36
N GLY A 531 -3.65 -6.22 20.48
CA GLY A 531 -4.78 -6.94 21.06
C GLY A 531 -6.02 -6.89 20.15
N GLU A 532 -7.04 -7.70 20.47
CA GLU A 532 -8.23 -7.88 19.63
C GLU A 532 -8.94 -6.57 19.28
N GLU A 533 -9.01 -5.63 20.21
CA GLU A 533 -9.65 -4.32 20.01
C GLU A 533 -8.94 -3.49 18.94
N LEU A 534 -7.62 -3.35 19.05
CA LEU A 534 -6.82 -2.62 18.05
C LEU A 534 -6.80 -3.31 16.68
N ARG A 535 -6.89 -4.64 16.64
CA ARG A 535 -6.95 -5.39 15.39
C ARG A 535 -8.23 -5.13 14.60
N ARG A 536 -9.34 -4.86 15.29
CA ARG A 536 -10.64 -4.58 14.66
C ARG A 536 -10.86 -3.11 14.34
N ALA A 537 -9.97 -2.23 14.79
CA ALA A 537 -10.10 -0.79 14.62
C ALA A 537 -9.35 -0.27 13.39
N THR A 538 -9.82 0.83 12.83
CA THR A 538 -8.98 1.71 12.02
C THR A 538 -8.02 2.44 12.97
N VAL A 539 -6.73 2.14 12.88
CA VAL A 539 -5.71 2.72 13.75
C VAL A 539 -5.02 3.89 13.07
N ILE A 540 -5.03 5.04 13.73
CA ILE A 540 -4.41 6.28 13.26
C ILE A 540 -3.28 6.64 14.23
N PRO A 541 -2.01 6.45 13.84
CA PRO A 541 -0.87 6.85 14.65
C PRO A 541 -0.64 8.36 14.53
N HIS A 542 -0.45 9.04 15.68
CA HIS A 542 -0.21 10.47 15.71
C HIS A 542 0.35 10.93 17.07
N PRO A 543 1.26 11.94 17.16
CA PRO A 543 1.66 12.54 18.43
C PRO A 543 0.51 13.43 18.94
N LEU A 544 -0.30 12.87 19.81
CA LEU A 544 -1.48 13.53 20.38
C LEU A 544 -1.23 14.03 21.80
N ALA A 545 -0.16 13.59 22.45
CA ALA A 545 0.19 14.00 23.79
C ALA A 545 1.18 15.19 23.76
N ALA A 546 0.83 16.30 24.41
CA ALA A 546 1.70 17.45 24.50
C ALA A 546 3.04 17.08 25.16
N GLY A 547 4.15 17.45 24.52
CA GLY A 547 5.51 17.18 25.01
C GLY A 547 6.00 15.73 24.82
N ASP A 548 5.20 14.81 24.26
CA ASP A 548 5.65 13.47 23.86
C ASP A 548 5.76 13.39 22.33
N PRO A 549 6.98 13.24 21.76
CA PRO A 549 7.17 13.18 20.33
C PRO A 549 6.71 11.85 19.71
N ARG A 550 6.35 10.86 20.54
CA ARG A 550 5.91 9.55 20.06
C ARG A 550 4.49 9.60 19.54
N ASP A 551 4.20 8.70 18.60
CA ASP A 551 2.83 8.49 18.15
C ASP A 551 2.02 7.75 19.21
N GLN A 552 0.85 8.27 19.56
CA GLN A 552 -0.23 7.54 20.19
C GLN A 552 -1.10 6.89 19.10
N LEU A 553 -1.87 5.88 19.47
CA LEU A 553 -2.74 5.18 18.53
C LEU A 553 -4.20 5.56 18.80
N LEU A 554 -4.82 6.22 17.84
CA LEU A 554 -6.25 6.48 17.86
C LEU A 554 -6.96 5.34 17.14
N ALA A 555 -7.70 4.54 17.90
CA ALA A 555 -8.44 3.38 17.41
C ALA A 555 -9.91 3.75 17.18
N VAL A 556 -10.36 3.66 15.94
CA VAL A 556 -11.73 4.02 15.53
C VAL A 556 -12.47 2.76 15.10
N THR A 557 -13.56 2.46 15.80
CA THR A 557 -14.51 1.40 15.44
C THR A 557 -15.91 1.99 15.25
N PRO A 558 -16.87 1.22 14.72
CA PRO A 558 -18.27 1.68 14.66
C PRO A 558 -18.86 2.05 16.01
N GLU A 559 -18.34 1.47 17.11
CA GLU A 559 -18.90 1.62 18.46
C GLU A 559 -18.18 2.69 19.28
N ARG A 560 -16.88 2.92 19.01
CA ARG A 560 -16.07 3.80 19.86
C ARG A 560 -14.86 4.42 19.17
N ILE A 561 -14.36 5.51 19.76
CA ILE A 561 -13.04 6.07 19.53
C ILE A 561 -12.23 5.86 20.82
N ALA A 562 -11.07 5.26 20.74
CA ALA A 562 -10.22 4.96 21.89
C ALA A 562 -8.78 5.43 21.63
N LEU A 563 -8.16 6.00 22.66
CA LEU A 563 -6.78 6.43 22.64
C LEU A 563 -5.90 5.42 23.38
N TYR A 564 -4.82 4.99 22.76
CA TYR A 564 -3.79 4.13 23.33
C TYR A 564 -2.45 4.85 23.32
N THR A 565 -1.66 4.61 24.36
CA THR A 565 -0.30 5.14 24.51
C THR A 565 0.67 4.00 24.82
N GLN A 566 1.93 4.32 25.00
CA GLN A 566 2.99 3.38 25.39
C GLN A 566 2.92 3.07 26.89
N ASP A 567 3.21 1.82 27.28
CA ASP A 567 3.23 1.34 28.67
C ASP A 567 4.41 1.87 29.50
N ARG A 568 5.36 2.53 28.87
CA ARG A 568 6.57 3.02 29.54
C ARG A 568 6.97 4.40 28.99
N PRO A 569 7.63 5.25 29.82
CA PRO A 569 8.10 6.57 29.40
C PRO A 569 9.22 6.46 28.37
N ILE A 570 9.54 7.60 27.73
CA ILE A 570 10.73 7.72 26.90
C ILE A 570 11.95 7.54 27.80
N PRO A 571 12.94 6.72 27.41
CA PRO A 571 14.19 6.61 28.16
C PRO A 571 14.90 7.97 28.26
N ALA A 572 15.42 8.28 29.44
CA ALA A 572 16.13 9.54 29.69
C ALA A 572 17.27 9.77 28.67
N GLY A 573 17.34 10.95 28.09
CA GLY A 573 18.33 11.32 27.07
C GLY A 573 17.90 11.02 25.63
N GLN A 574 16.72 10.45 25.41
CA GLN A 574 16.15 10.22 24.06
C GLN A 574 15.07 11.25 23.68
N GLU A 575 14.69 12.14 24.58
CA GLU A 575 13.56 13.06 24.42
C GLU A 575 13.72 14.05 23.25
N GLN A 576 14.93 14.22 22.73
CA GLN A 576 15.23 15.22 21.70
C GLN A 576 15.69 14.65 20.37
N LEU A 577 15.72 13.34 20.19
CA LEU A 577 16.22 12.74 18.95
C LEU A 577 15.36 13.05 17.72
N PHE A 578 14.15 13.56 17.91
CA PHE A 578 13.24 13.81 16.81
C PHE A 578 12.26 14.96 17.06
N SER A 579 12.38 16.04 16.28
CA SER A 579 11.29 16.96 16.03
C SER A 579 10.73 16.69 14.62
N PRO A 580 9.66 15.92 14.48
CA PRO A 580 9.09 15.66 13.17
C PRO A 580 8.40 16.92 12.66
N VAL A 581 8.90 17.51 11.58
CA VAL A 581 8.09 18.41 10.77
C VAL A 581 7.09 17.53 10.03
N ARG A 582 5.90 17.36 10.63
CA ARG A 582 4.83 16.58 10.01
C ARG A 582 4.11 17.44 9.00
N HIS A 583 4.42 17.26 7.75
CA HIS A 583 3.50 17.64 6.71
C HIS A 583 2.38 16.59 6.67
N TYR A 584 1.17 16.95 7.13
CA TYR A 584 0.00 16.10 7.06
C TYR A 584 -0.36 15.84 5.63
N TRP A 585 -0.02 14.67 5.17
CA TRP A 585 -0.54 14.21 3.92
C TRP A 585 -1.89 13.53 4.13
N ARG A 586 -2.85 13.98 3.37
CA ARG A 586 -4.26 13.64 3.51
C ARG A 586 -4.71 12.97 2.24
N GLY A 587 -4.13 11.80 1.96
CA GLY A 587 -4.48 11.01 0.80
C GLY A 587 -5.77 10.23 1.02
N ASN A 588 -6.56 10.05 -0.05
CA ASN A 588 -7.58 9.03 -0.10
C ASN A 588 -6.94 7.66 -0.23
N THR A 589 -7.32 6.81 0.60
CA THR A 589 -7.58 5.36 0.70
C THR A 589 -6.81 4.32 -0.11
N ILE A 590 -6.07 4.57 -1.16
CA ILE A 590 -5.37 3.54 -1.94
C ILE A 590 -3.86 3.69 -1.90
N GLY A 591 -3.29 4.08 -0.88
CA GLY A 591 -1.87 4.23 -0.69
C GLY A 591 -1.64 5.21 0.42
N VAL A 592 -1.11 4.73 1.51
CA VAL A 592 -0.72 5.61 2.59
C VAL A 592 0.63 6.16 2.22
N ILE A 593 0.64 7.37 1.69
CA ILE A 593 1.86 8.15 1.66
C ILE A 593 2.00 8.74 3.04
N SER A 594 2.98 8.27 3.78
CA SER A 594 3.53 9.11 4.81
C SER A 594 4.59 9.97 4.15
N HIS A 595 4.44 11.26 4.31
CA HIS A 595 5.53 12.17 4.03
C HIS A 595 6.79 11.69 4.73
N PRO A 596 7.96 11.88 4.10
CA PRO A 596 9.18 11.87 4.87
C PRO A 596 8.95 12.84 6.02
N ARG A 597 8.91 12.30 7.23
CA ARG A 597 8.80 13.11 8.46
C ARG A 597 10.02 14.01 8.63
N TRP A 598 10.96 13.87 7.74
CA TRP A 598 12.30 14.40 7.80
C TRP A 598 12.62 15.16 6.53
N VAL A 599 12.10 16.36 6.40
CA VAL A 599 12.83 17.37 5.65
C VAL A 599 13.86 17.90 6.64
N ALA A 600 15.10 17.45 6.53
CA ALA A 600 16.18 18.15 7.18
C ALA A 600 16.12 19.59 6.65
N ARG A 601 15.68 20.54 7.47
CA ARG A 601 15.90 21.93 7.16
C ARG A 601 17.42 22.09 7.16
N PRO A 602 18.01 22.68 6.10
CA PRO A 602 19.38 23.16 6.22
C PRO A 602 19.44 24.08 7.45
N ALA A 603 20.49 23.86 8.24
CA ALA A 603 20.75 24.63 9.46
C ALA A 603 20.86 26.12 9.17
#